data_2e2061f1098aafca6db04f5697bc0c0a
#
_entry.id   2e2061f1098aafca6db04f5697bc0c0a
#
_cell.length_a   1.000
_cell.length_b   1.000
_cell.length_c   1.000
_cell.angle_alpha   90.00
_cell.angle_beta   90.00
_cell.angle_gamma   90.00
#
_symmetry.space_group_name_H-M   'P 1'
#
loop_
_entity.id
_entity.type
_entity.pdbx_description
1 polymer ?
#
loop_
_entity_poly.entity_id
_entity_poly.type
_entity_poly.pdbx_seq_one_letter_code
_entity_poly.pdbx_strand_id
1 'polypeptide(L)'
;MNPLGQIPVLMDDGFVLPDAQAILVYLAAKYDSTEAWYSKDPKLQGRITQWLAFADSITGSCSAARLHDKLGFKLNIEQARKEGHQNLRLLDDHLVENKIVGKDWLVLNRPTIADIACFPYVALAEEGGISLNDYPAARSWINRFKKLPQFIVMPGIPPLHGMKNNEGEFFNQEGLCFS
;
A
#
# COMPACT_ATOMS: atom_id res chain seq x y z
N MET A 1 -19.13 -4.06 17.09
CA MET A 1 -17.97 -3.69 16.24
C MET A 1 -17.89 -4.66 15.06
N ASN A 2 -16.78 -5.32 14.75
CA ASN A 2 -16.70 -6.27 13.62
C ASN A 2 -17.00 -7.70 14.09
N PRO A 3 -18.08 -8.38 13.62
CA PRO A 3 -18.39 -9.75 14.04
C PRO A 3 -17.33 -10.78 13.59
N LEU A 4 -16.52 -10.46 12.59
CA LEU A 4 -15.42 -11.30 12.11
C LEU A 4 -14.14 -11.18 12.97
N GLY A 5 -14.11 -10.28 13.96
CA GLY A 5 -12.94 -10.05 14.81
C GLY A 5 -11.70 -9.50 14.09
N GLN A 6 -11.86 -9.03 12.86
CA GLN A 6 -10.76 -8.51 12.02
C GLN A 6 -10.59 -7.00 12.20
N ILE A 7 -9.39 -6.52 11.96
CA ILE A 7 -9.00 -5.10 11.88
C ILE A 7 -8.55 -4.77 10.45
N PRO A 8 -8.68 -3.49 10.04
CA PRO A 8 -9.15 -2.32 10.80
C PRO A 8 -10.67 -2.24 10.96
N VAL A 9 -11.11 -1.42 11.91
CA VAL A 9 -12.50 -0.98 12.08
C VAL A 9 -12.51 0.52 12.30
N LEU A 10 -13.23 1.25 11.48
CA LEU A 10 -13.49 2.68 11.65
C LEU A 10 -14.75 2.90 12.47
N MET A 11 -14.73 3.88 13.35
CA MET A 11 -15.92 4.44 13.98
C MET A 11 -15.93 5.95 13.74
N ASP A 12 -17.00 6.46 13.13
CA ASP A 12 -17.14 7.86 12.75
C ASP A 12 -18.58 8.30 13.02
N ASP A 13 -18.78 9.18 14.00
CA ASP A 13 -20.09 9.68 14.44
C ASP A 13 -21.14 8.56 14.69
N GLY A 14 -20.71 7.46 15.32
CA GLY A 14 -21.56 6.31 15.59
C GLY A 14 -21.73 5.34 14.42
N PHE A 15 -21.30 5.69 13.22
CA PHE A 15 -21.19 4.77 12.09
C PHE A 15 -19.95 3.87 12.27
N VAL A 16 -20.16 2.56 12.20
CA VAL A 16 -19.09 1.56 12.35
C VAL A 16 -18.87 0.86 11.02
N LEU A 17 -17.66 0.92 10.49
CA LEU A 17 -17.29 0.32 9.22
C LEU A 17 -16.04 -0.55 9.38
N PRO A 18 -16.13 -1.88 9.26
CA PRO A 18 -14.99 -2.76 9.09
C PRO A 18 -14.53 -2.78 7.63
N ASP A 19 -13.34 -3.38 7.40
CA ASP A 19 -12.69 -3.57 6.11
C ASP A 19 -11.89 -2.34 5.63
N ALA A 20 -10.59 -2.58 5.33
CA ALA A 20 -9.66 -1.51 4.98
C ALA A 20 -10.04 -0.80 3.68
N GLN A 21 -10.47 -1.52 2.67
CA GLN A 21 -10.82 -0.98 1.36
C GLN A 21 -12.11 -0.18 1.43
N ALA A 22 -13.12 -0.68 2.17
CA ALA A 22 -14.35 0.05 2.42
C ALA A 22 -14.09 1.34 3.21
N ILE A 23 -13.21 1.30 4.22
CA ILE A 23 -12.81 2.47 5.00
C ILE A 23 -12.13 3.52 4.10
N LEU A 24 -11.21 3.12 3.22
CA LEU A 24 -10.56 4.04 2.28
C LEU A 24 -11.57 4.73 1.37
N VAL A 25 -12.53 3.99 0.80
CA VAL A 25 -13.59 4.56 -0.04
C VAL A 25 -14.45 5.54 0.76
N TYR A 26 -14.87 5.15 1.97
CA TYR A 26 -15.69 6.00 2.83
C TYR A 26 -14.99 7.31 3.19
N LEU A 27 -13.73 7.22 3.64
CA LEU A 27 -12.95 8.40 4.02
C LEU A 27 -12.72 9.35 2.84
N ALA A 28 -12.37 8.81 1.68
CA ALA A 28 -12.19 9.61 0.48
C ALA A 28 -13.51 10.25 0.02
N ALA A 29 -14.62 9.51 0.05
CA ALA A 29 -15.93 10.05 -0.35
C ALA A 29 -16.46 11.11 0.61
N LYS A 30 -16.22 10.97 1.93
CA LYS A 30 -16.75 11.88 2.95
C LYS A 30 -15.86 13.10 3.15
N TYR A 31 -14.54 12.96 3.14
CA TYR A 31 -13.60 13.97 3.60
C TYR A 31 -12.74 14.60 2.49
N ASP A 32 -12.66 13.98 1.29
CA ASP A 32 -11.93 14.56 0.16
C ASP A 32 -12.87 15.25 -0.83
N SER A 33 -13.16 16.52 -0.56
CA SER A 33 -13.99 17.35 -1.45
C SER A 33 -13.34 17.62 -2.82
N THR A 34 -12.03 17.38 -2.94
CA THR A 34 -11.27 17.60 -4.19
C THR A 34 -11.33 16.43 -5.16
N GLU A 35 -11.85 15.28 -4.73
CA GLU A 35 -11.86 14.02 -5.48
C GLU A 35 -10.44 13.55 -5.89
N ALA A 36 -9.42 14.03 -5.15
CA ALA A 36 -8.03 13.70 -5.45
C ALA A 36 -7.72 12.23 -5.18
N TRP A 37 -8.29 11.64 -4.13
CA TRP A 37 -8.05 10.26 -3.74
C TRP A 37 -9.03 9.26 -4.35
N TYR A 38 -10.27 9.67 -4.62
CA TYR A 38 -11.31 8.82 -5.20
C TYR A 38 -12.21 9.65 -6.10
N SER A 39 -12.10 9.45 -7.42
CA SER A 39 -12.85 10.20 -8.42
C SER A 39 -14.32 9.79 -8.48
N LYS A 40 -15.19 10.72 -8.86
CA LYS A 40 -16.60 10.43 -9.19
C LYS A 40 -16.81 9.96 -10.63
N ASP A 41 -15.78 10.02 -11.50
CA ASP A 41 -15.87 9.44 -12.84
C ASP A 41 -16.00 7.91 -12.77
N PRO A 42 -17.06 7.31 -13.35
CA PRO A 42 -17.31 5.88 -13.21
C PRO A 42 -16.20 4.98 -13.77
N LYS A 43 -15.47 5.45 -14.82
CA LYS A 43 -14.35 4.67 -15.38
C LYS A 43 -13.17 4.66 -14.43
N LEU A 44 -12.89 5.79 -13.79
CA LEU A 44 -11.83 5.90 -12.80
C LEU A 44 -12.21 5.13 -11.53
N GLN A 45 -13.47 5.22 -11.07
CA GLN A 45 -13.95 4.41 -9.95
C GLN A 45 -13.76 2.92 -10.21
N GLY A 46 -14.14 2.43 -11.40
CA GLY A 46 -13.95 1.04 -11.78
C GLY A 46 -12.48 0.62 -11.73
N ARG A 47 -11.57 1.46 -12.23
CA ARG A 47 -10.12 1.20 -12.17
C ARG A 47 -9.57 1.22 -10.75
N ILE A 48 -9.98 2.17 -9.92
CA ILE A 48 -9.58 2.24 -8.52
C ILE A 48 -10.09 1.00 -7.77
N THR A 49 -11.37 0.64 -7.95
CA THR A 49 -11.98 -0.54 -7.30
C THR A 49 -11.29 -1.84 -7.71
N GLN A 50 -10.86 -1.97 -8.98
CA GLN A 50 -10.06 -3.11 -9.44
C GLN A 50 -8.79 -3.28 -8.62
N TRP A 51 -8.07 -2.18 -8.33
CA TRP A 51 -6.86 -2.20 -7.51
C TRP A 51 -7.14 -2.38 -6.02
N LEU A 52 -8.27 -1.90 -5.51
CA LEU A 52 -8.70 -2.23 -4.14
C LEU A 52 -8.94 -3.73 -3.98
N ALA A 53 -9.61 -4.38 -4.94
CA ALA A 53 -9.77 -5.83 -4.94
C ALA A 53 -8.41 -6.57 -5.08
N PHE A 54 -7.49 -6.04 -5.89
CA PHE A 54 -6.14 -6.61 -6.01
C PHE A 54 -5.33 -6.50 -4.70
N ALA A 55 -5.57 -5.46 -3.89
CA ALA A 55 -4.94 -5.32 -2.58
C ALA A 55 -5.25 -6.51 -1.64
N ASP A 56 -6.40 -7.17 -1.78
CA ASP A 56 -6.71 -8.39 -1.04
C ASP A 56 -5.80 -9.55 -1.44
N SER A 57 -5.46 -9.66 -2.73
CA SER A 57 -4.49 -10.65 -3.21
C SER A 57 -3.09 -10.40 -2.65
N ILE A 58 -2.67 -9.12 -2.55
CA ILE A 58 -1.41 -8.73 -1.89
C ILE A 58 -1.46 -9.09 -0.41
N THR A 59 -2.57 -8.84 0.27
CA THR A 59 -2.76 -9.20 1.68
C THR A 59 -2.70 -10.71 1.87
N GLY A 60 -3.39 -11.49 1.04
CA GLY A 60 -3.38 -12.96 1.10
C GLY A 60 -2.03 -13.59 0.79
N SER A 61 -1.11 -12.88 0.16
CA SER A 61 0.22 -13.37 -0.23
C SER A 61 1.35 -12.69 0.55
N CYS A 62 1.70 -11.45 0.22
CA CYS A 62 2.84 -10.75 0.83
C CYS A 62 2.66 -10.54 2.34
N SER A 63 1.46 -10.12 2.79
CA SER A 63 1.17 -10.00 4.22
C SER A 63 1.12 -11.35 4.90
N ALA A 64 0.54 -12.37 4.28
CA ALA A 64 0.51 -13.73 4.82
C ALA A 64 1.93 -14.27 5.03
N ALA A 65 2.83 -14.13 4.05
CA ALA A 65 4.23 -14.52 4.19
C ALA A 65 4.92 -13.78 5.35
N ARG A 66 4.68 -12.48 5.50
CA ARG A 66 5.18 -11.68 6.61
C ARG A 66 4.64 -12.14 7.97
N LEU A 67 3.34 -12.44 8.06
CA LEU A 67 2.73 -12.96 9.30
C LEU A 67 3.33 -14.30 9.72
N HIS A 68 3.65 -15.16 8.76
CA HIS A 68 4.37 -16.40 9.03
C HIS A 68 5.76 -16.12 9.62
N ASP A 69 6.59 -15.32 8.93
CA ASP A 69 7.99 -15.15 9.28
C ASP A 69 8.19 -14.27 10.54
N LYS A 70 7.37 -13.24 10.73
CA LYS A 70 7.50 -12.31 11.86
C LYS A 70 6.69 -12.68 13.10
N LEU A 71 5.54 -13.33 12.92
CA LEU A 71 4.60 -13.61 14.02
C LEU A 71 4.31 -15.10 14.21
N GLY A 72 4.90 -15.99 13.41
CA GLY A 72 4.77 -17.45 13.57
C GLY A 72 3.38 -18.01 13.21
N PHE A 73 2.61 -17.30 12.38
CA PHE A 73 1.30 -17.80 11.92
C PHE A 73 1.49 -19.07 11.08
N LYS A 74 0.70 -20.10 11.38
CA LYS A 74 0.71 -21.37 10.64
C LYS A 74 -0.09 -21.23 9.36
N LEU A 75 0.59 -21.15 8.24
CA LEU A 75 0.01 -21.08 6.90
C LEU A 75 0.96 -21.72 5.86
N ASN A 76 0.49 -21.90 4.65
CA ASN A 76 1.31 -22.44 3.57
C ASN A 76 2.24 -21.34 3.03
N ILE A 77 3.45 -21.27 3.60
CA ILE A 77 4.43 -20.22 3.27
C ILE A 77 4.93 -20.31 1.81
N GLU A 78 5.08 -21.51 1.26
CA GLU A 78 5.52 -21.70 -0.12
C GLU A 78 4.49 -21.14 -1.10
N GLN A 79 3.21 -21.43 -0.85
CA GLN A 79 2.12 -20.89 -1.65
C GLN A 79 2.03 -19.38 -1.52
N ALA A 80 2.11 -18.84 -0.30
CA ALA A 80 2.05 -17.40 -0.04
C ALA A 80 3.18 -16.66 -0.78
N ARG A 81 4.42 -17.15 -0.73
CA ARG A 81 5.55 -16.56 -1.45
C ARG A 81 5.39 -16.66 -2.96
N LYS A 82 4.95 -17.81 -3.48
CA LYS A 82 4.68 -18.00 -4.90
C LYS A 82 3.65 -17.00 -5.42
N GLU A 83 2.52 -16.87 -4.74
CA GLU A 83 1.48 -15.90 -5.07
C GLU A 83 1.96 -14.45 -4.91
N GLY A 84 2.78 -14.18 -3.89
CA GLY A 84 3.41 -12.89 -3.69
C GLY A 84 4.28 -12.46 -4.87
N HIS A 85 5.13 -13.35 -5.37
CA HIS A 85 5.92 -13.10 -6.58
C HIS A 85 5.06 -12.90 -7.82
N GLN A 86 3.96 -13.64 -7.99
CA GLN A 86 3.02 -13.46 -9.09
C GLN A 86 2.33 -12.08 -9.01
N ASN A 87 1.85 -11.71 -7.84
CA ASN A 87 1.20 -10.42 -7.62
C ASN A 87 2.18 -9.24 -7.82
N LEU A 88 3.41 -9.37 -7.33
CA LEU A 88 4.44 -8.34 -7.54
C LEU A 88 4.80 -8.20 -9.01
N ARG A 89 4.83 -9.29 -9.79
CA ARG A 89 5.06 -9.23 -11.23
C ARG A 89 3.95 -8.47 -11.93
N LEU A 90 2.68 -8.80 -11.64
CA LEU A 90 1.52 -8.09 -12.20
C LEU A 90 1.55 -6.59 -11.88
N LEU A 91 1.91 -6.24 -10.64
CA LEU A 91 2.04 -4.84 -10.22
C LEU A 91 3.19 -4.13 -10.97
N ASP A 92 4.36 -4.76 -11.05
CA ASP A 92 5.55 -4.20 -11.69
C ASP A 92 5.31 -3.96 -13.18
N ASP A 93 4.79 -4.96 -13.90
CA ASP A 93 4.46 -4.88 -15.32
C ASP A 93 3.44 -3.75 -15.59
N HIS A 94 2.40 -3.65 -14.78
CA HIS A 94 1.42 -2.56 -14.88
C HIS A 94 2.05 -1.17 -14.66
N LEU A 95 2.96 -1.04 -13.70
CA LEU A 95 3.66 0.22 -13.44
C LEU A 95 4.61 0.59 -14.59
N VAL A 96 5.24 -0.41 -15.24
CA VAL A 96 6.03 -0.21 -16.47
C VAL A 96 5.15 0.30 -17.59
N GLU A 97 4.01 -0.35 -17.86
CA GLU A 97 3.06 0.08 -18.89
C GLU A 97 2.54 1.51 -18.63
N ASN A 98 2.18 1.81 -17.38
CA ASN A 98 1.75 3.15 -17.00
C ASN A 98 2.84 4.19 -17.25
N LYS A 99 4.10 3.88 -16.97
CA LYS A 99 5.23 4.78 -17.20
C LYS A 99 5.39 5.13 -18.69
N ILE A 100 5.17 4.18 -19.59
CA ILE A 100 5.22 4.41 -21.05
C ILE A 100 4.18 5.44 -21.49
N VAL A 101 3.00 5.46 -20.87
CA VAL A 101 1.92 6.41 -21.17
C VAL A 101 1.90 7.64 -20.25
N GLY A 102 3.00 7.90 -19.56
CA GLY A 102 3.18 9.11 -18.74
C GLY A 102 2.45 9.08 -17.39
N LYS A 103 2.09 7.91 -16.89
CA LYS A 103 1.50 7.74 -15.55
C LYS A 103 2.52 7.20 -14.57
N ASP A 104 2.55 7.77 -13.39
CA ASP A 104 3.48 7.38 -12.33
C ASP A 104 2.86 6.53 -11.21
N TRP A 105 1.53 6.35 -11.22
CA TRP A 105 0.75 5.70 -10.17
C TRP A 105 -0.17 4.62 -10.76
N LEU A 106 -0.85 3.85 -9.91
CA LEU A 106 -1.64 2.69 -10.37
C LEU A 106 -2.78 3.04 -11.33
N VAL A 107 -3.41 4.20 -11.17
CA VAL A 107 -4.57 4.56 -12.01
C VAL A 107 -4.35 5.88 -12.76
N LEU A 108 -3.82 6.89 -12.10
CA LEU A 108 -3.69 8.26 -12.61
C LEU A 108 -2.23 8.72 -12.63
N ASN A 109 -1.99 9.99 -12.96
CA ASN A 109 -0.68 10.64 -12.78
C ASN A 109 -0.55 11.28 -11.37
N ARG A 110 -1.33 10.83 -10.42
CA ARG A 110 -1.29 11.15 -8.99
C ARG A 110 -1.73 9.94 -8.18
N PRO A 111 -1.37 9.85 -6.88
CA PRO A 111 -1.82 8.75 -6.05
C PRO A 111 -3.34 8.78 -5.84
N THR A 112 -3.90 7.61 -5.59
CA THR A 112 -5.30 7.38 -5.23
C THR A 112 -5.38 6.41 -4.05
N ILE A 113 -6.60 6.14 -3.55
CA ILE A 113 -6.78 5.10 -2.52
C ILE A 113 -6.34 3.71 -3.00
N ALA A 114 -6.26 3.46 -4.31
CA ALA A 114 -5.67 2.23 -4.86
C ALA A 114 -4.20 2.08 -4.48
N ASP A 115 -3.43 3.17 -4.57
CA ASP A 115 -2.02 3.19 -4.18
C ASP A 115 -1.88 3.01 -2.66
N ILE A 116 -2.75 3.63 -1.86
CA ILE A 116 -2.76 3.47 -0.39
C ILE A 116 -3.04 2.02 -0.01
N ALA A 117 -4.01 1.36 -0.65
CA ALA A 117 -4.40 0.00 -0.33
C ALA A 117 -3.29 -1.03 -0.64
N CYS A 118 -2.57 -0.87 -1.76
CA CYS A 118 -1.53 -1.80 -2.18
C CYS A 118 -0.18 -1.57 -1.49
N PHE A 119 0.14 -0.31 -1.13
CA PHE A 119 1.46 0.11 -0.70
C PHE A 119 2.03 -0.66 0.51
N PRO A 120 1.32 -0.82 1.65
CA PRO A 120 1.94 -1.33 2.88
C PRO A 120 2.56 -2.71 2.70
N TYR A 121 1.83 -3.64 2.12
CA TYR A 121 2.28 -5.03 2.02
C TYR A 121 3.22 -5.28 0.83
N VAL A 122 3.18 -4.46 -0.20
CA VAL A 122 4.24 -4.45 -1.24
C VAL A 122 5.54 -3.94 -0.63
N ALA A 123 5.51 -2.84 0.12
CA ALA A 123 6.69 -2.27 0.76
C ALA A 123 7.28 -3.17 1.87
N LEU A 124 6.46 -4.05 2.47
CA LEU A 124 6.84 -5.01 3.51
C LEU A 124 7.14 -6.42 2.98
N ALA A 125 7.13 -6.64 1.67
CA ALA A 125 7.27 -7.97 1.07
C ALA A 125 8.56 -8.69 1.48
N GLU A 126 9.66 -7.95 1.65
CA GLU A 126 10.95 -8.50 2.06
C GLU A 126 10.93 -9.07 3.49
N GLU A 127 10.08 -8.56 4.38
CA GLU A 127 9.90 -9.13 5.72
C GLU A 127 9.24 -10.53 5.70
N GLY A 128 8.57 -10.89 4.59
CA GLY A 128 8.04 -12.23 4.32
C GLY A 128 8.94 -13.08 3.41
N GLY A 129 10.20 -12.66 3.21
CA GLY A 129 11.17 -13.39 2.37
C GLY A 129 10.87 -13.29 0.87
N ILE A 130 10.11 -12.27 0.42
CA ILE A 130 9.81 -12.01 -0.98
C ILE A 130 10.66 -10.81 -1.43
N SER A 131 11.74 -11.08 -2.18
CA SER A 131 12.67 -10.04 -2.64
C SER A 131 12.01 -9.10 -3.65
N LEU A 132 12.27 -7.80 -3.49
CA LEU A 132 11.86 -6.74 -4.42
C LEU A 132 12.89 -6.48 -5.53
N ASN A 133 14.00 -7.21 -5.58
CA ASN A 133 15.08 -6.95 -6.55
C ASN A 133 14.64 -7.09 -8.00
N ASP A 134 13.75 -8.04 -8.29
CA ASP A 134 13.25 -8.33 -9.62
C ASP A 134 12.08 -7.43 -10.06
N TYR A 135 11.71 -6.43 -9.22
CA TYR A 135 10.56 -5.55 -9.43
C TYR A 135 10.97 -4.07 -9.38
N PRO A 136 11.74 -3.57 -10.37
CA PRO A 136 12.30 -2.22 -10.34
C PRO A 136 11.25 -1.12 -10.41
N ALA A 137 10.13 -1.33 -11.13
CA ALA A 137 9.05 -0.36 -11.21
C ALA A 137 8.29 -0.26 -9.87
N ALA A 138 8.04 -1.39 -9.21
CA ALA A 138 7.46 -1.43 -7.87
C ALA A 138 8.36 -0.73 -6.84
N ARG A 139 9.68 -0.96 -6.87
CA ARG A 139 10.64 -0.22 -6.01
C ARG A 139 10.61 1.29 -6.26
N SER A 140 10.55 1.69 -7.52
CA SER A 140 10.46 3.09 -7.91
C SER A 140 9.16 3.72 -7.41
N TRP A 141 8.04 2.99 -7.50
CA TRP A 141 6.75 3.40 -6.98
C TRP A 141 6.74 3.49 -5.45
N ILE A 142 7.32 2.52 -4.72
CA ILE A 142 7.50 2.59 -3.27
C ILE A 142 8.28 3.84 -2.88
N ASN A 143 9.40 4.13 -3.56
CA ASN A 143 10.22 5.31 -3.28
C ASN A 143 9.46 6.62 -3.57
N ARG A 144 8.60 6.63 -4.59
CA ARG A 144 7.75 7.78 -4.91
C ARG A 144 6.67 7.97 -3.84
N PHE A 145 6.06 6.88 -3.37
CA PHE A 145 5.07 6.91 -2.29
C PHE A 145 5.66 7.49 -1.00
N LYS A 146 6.86 7.07 -0.62
CA LYS A 146 7.59 7.58 0.55
C LYS A 146 7.92 9.09 0.47
N LYS A 147 7.85 9.69 -0.72
CA LYS A 147 8.05 11.14 -0.93
C LYS A 147 6.76 11.96 -0.86
N LEU A 148 5.62 11.32 -0.67
CA LEU A 148 4.36 12.05 -0.52
C LEU A 148 4.40 12.96 0.70
N PRO A 149 3.82 14.17 0.62
CA PRO A 149 3.64 15.02 1.79
C PRO A 149 2.93 14.25 2.91
N GLN A 150 3.39 14.41 4.14
CA GLN A 150 2.82 13.76 5.32
C GLN A 150 2.94 12.23 5.32
N PHE A 151 3.87 11.65 4.54
CA PHE A 151 4.17 10.23 4.69
C PHE A 151 4.60 9.92 6.13
N ILE A 152 3.91 8.97 6.76
CA ILE A 152 4.18 8.56 8.14
C ILE A 152 5.10 7.35 8.12
N VAL A 153 6.18 7.43 8.88
CA VAL A 153 7.08 6.29 9.14
C VAL A 153 6.32 5.22 9.92
N MET A 154 6.44 3.97 9.52
CA MET A 154 5.86 2.84 10.24
C MET A 154 6.85 1.69 10.32
N PRO A 155 6.72 0.77 11.31
CA PRO A 155 7.62 -0.38 11.45
C PRO A 155 7.76 -1.18 10.15
N GLY A 156 8.99 -1.42 9.73
CA GLY A 156 9.31 -2.13 8.48
C GLY A 156 9.26 -1.28 7.22
N ILE A 157 8.72 -0.07 7.26
CA ILE A 157 8.67 0.87 6.13
C ILE A 157 9.32 2.20 6.55
N PRO A 158 10.64 2.26 6.66
CA PRO A 158 11.33 3.49 7.02
C PRO A 158 11.25 4.53 5.88
N PRO A 159 11.39 5.82 6.17
CA PRO A 159 11.52 6.85 5.15
C PRO A 159 12.78 6.64 4.32
N LEU A 160 12.89 7.35 3.20
CA LEU A 160 14.14 7.40 2.44
C LEU A 160 15.21 8.14 3.24
N HIS A 161 16.45 7.67 3.14
CA HIS A 161 17.60 8.37 3.73
C HIS A 161 17.64 9.84 3.26
N GLY A 162 17.94 10.75 4.18
CA GLY A 162 18.01 12.19 3.91
C GLY A 162 16.66 12.92 3.84
N MET A 163 15.53 12.23 4.08
CA MET A 163 14.25 12.91 4.31
C MET A 163 14.20 13.52 5.70
N LYS A 164 13.43 14.59 5.85
CA LYS A 164 13.17 15.24 7.14
C LYS A 164 11.82 14.80 7.68
N ASN A 165 11.71 14.69 9.02
CA ASN A 165 10.42 14.58 9.69
C ASN A 165 9.72 15.96 9.75
N ASN A 166 8.53 16.01 10.34
CA ASN A 166 7.76 17.25 10.48
C ASN A 166 8.45 18.28 11.41
N GLU A 167 9.44 17.86 12.18
CA GLU A 167 10.25 18.69 13.08
C GLU A 167 11.54 19.19 12.42
N GLY A 168 11.79 18.75 11.18
CA GLY A 168 12.96 19.17 10.40
C GLY A 168 14.22 18.34 10.60
N GLU A 169 14.14 17.23 11.35
CA GLU A 169 15.23 16.31 11.58
C GLU A 169 15.37 15.31 10.44
N PHE A 170 16.62 14.92 10.12
CA PHE A 170 16.89 13.97 9.04
C PHE A 170 16.77 12.52 9.49
N PHE A 171 16.38 11.65 8.59
CA PHE A 171 16.45 10.19 8.77
C PHE A 171 17.77 9.62 8.23
N ASN A 172 18.40 8.73 8.99
CA ASN A 172 19.58 7.97 8.58
C ASN A 172 19.18 6.75 7.73
N GLN A 173 20.20 5.94 7.33
CA GLN A 173 19.97 4.72 6.53
C GLN A 173 19.11 3.67 7.26
N GLU A 174 19.08 3.68 8.57
CA GLU A 174 18.30 2.77 9.42
C GLU A 174 16.88 3.29 9.67
N GLY A 175 16.53 4.48 9.14
CA GLY A 175 15.23 5.12 9.35
C GLY A 175 15.06 5.75 10.75
N LEU A 176 16.19 6.00 11.46
CA LEU A 176 16.19 6.71 12.73
C LEU A 176 16.39 8.21 12.50
N CYS A 177 15.68 9.04 13.28
CA CYS A 177 15.86 10.49 13.27
C CYS A 177 17.19 10.89 13.89
N PHE A 178 17.86 11.89 13.30
CA PHE A 178 19.03 12.54 13.88
C PHE A 178 18.98 14.05 13.59
N SER A 179 19.49 14.80 14.53
CA SER A 179 19.62 16.27 14.48
C SER A 179 20.83 16.71 13.66
#